data_0cce6f8c9cd310da39372060dc023a88
#
_entry.id   0cce6f8c9cd310da39372060dc023a88
#
_cell.length_a   1.000
_cell.length_b   1.000
_cell.length_c   1.000
_cell.angle_alpha   90.00
_cell.angle_beta   90.00
_cell.angle_gamma   90.00
#
_symmetry.space_group_name_H-M   'P 1'
#
loop_
_entity.id
_entity.type
_entity.pdbx_description
1 polymer ?
#
loop_
_entity_poly.entity_id
_entity_poly.type
_entity_poly.pdbx_seq_one_letter_code
_entity_poly.pdbx_strand_id
1 'polypeptide(L)'
;MQICITYNKAGMDYIDEAPQIAFEYRSKDDTMEEFIKRHNHQHCYIKTTQTEIRKPSNIERFKALKEASKNWSLVITVEDATNLDLFIEAIKDLCHTYIFDTPARNWFELQDQLNRGVSEVYIAGYLGFCWPEVQKECEKFGVKTRAIVNYADGAPYKNAPAIKKFFIRPEDIKHYVSYIDTIEFFGPGRYQEVCYKAYVKGEWFGDISEIVLNLNHELDSRRVASLFGEVRAKCGMRCLRGSRCSICHSLEQFADVLEKTDTILKPEK
;
A
#
# COMPACT_ATOMS: atom_id res chain seq x y z
N MET A 1 -2.79 0.82 -13.26
CA MET A 1 -2.31 1.13 -11.89
C MET A 1 -2.59 2.60 -11.60
N GLN A 2 -3.15 2.89 -10.45
CA GLN A 2 -3.45 4.25 -9.98
C GLN A 2 -2.59 4.58 -8.76
N ILE A 3 -2.38 5.87 -8.50
CA ILE A 3 -1.64 6.34 -7.32
C ILE A 3 -2.63 7.02 -6.39
N CYS A 4 -2.64 6.61 -5.12
CA CYS A 4 -3.44 7.21 -4.07
C CYS A 4 -2.55 7.99 -3.10
N ILE A 5 -2.92 9.23 -2.81
CA ILE A 5 -2.26 10.08 -1.81
C ILE A 5 -3.20 10.31 -0.64
N THR A 6 -2.69 10.13 0.58
CA THR A 6 -3.47 10.39 1.78
C THR A 6 -3.42 11.86 2.16
N TYR A 7 -4.60 12.48 2.22
CA TYR A 7 -4.77 13.87 2.63
C TYR A 7 -4.53 14.03 4.13
N ASN A 8 -3.55 14.85 4.48
CA ASN A 8 -3.34 15.30 5.83
C ASN A 8 -3.35 16.83 5.83
N LYS A 9 -4.18 17.46 6.64
CA LYS A 9 -4.57 18.88 6.68
C LYS A 9 -3.44 19.94 6.61
N ALA A 10 -2.19 19.53 6.73
CA ALA A 10 -1.02 20.40 6.71
C ALA A 10 -0.29 20.35 5.36
N GLY A 11 -0.62 21.21 4.43
CA GLY A 11 0.21 21.52 3.27
C GLY A 11 -0.13 20.82 1.96
N MET A 12 -1.36 20.99 1.46
CA MET A 12 -1.92 20.13 0.45
C MET A 12 -2.37 20.80 -0.85
N ASP A 13 -1.51 21.63 -1.39
CA ASP A 13 -1.74 22.23 -2.71
C ASP A 13 -1.47 21.25 -3.89
N TYR A 14 -1.04 20.00 -3.59
CA TYR A 14 -0.49 19.06 -4.58
C TYR A 14 -1.43 17.93 -4.99
N ILE A 15 -2.60 17.83 -4.38
CA ILE A 15 -3.49 16.67 -4.52
C ILE A 15 -4.24 16.66 -5.84
N ASP A 16 -4.40 17.80 -6.47
CA ASP A 16 -5.17 17.93 -7.70
C ASP A 16 -4.61 17.08 -8.85
N GLU A 17 -3.34 16.72 -8.80
CA GLU A 17 -2.68 15.89 -9.80
C GLU A 17 -2.81 14.37 -9.54
N ALA A 18 -3.15 13.95 -8.32
CA ALA A 18 -3.25 12.53 -8.03
C ALA A 18 -4.59 11.95 -8.51
N PRO A 19 -4.60 10.79 -9.20
CA PRO A 19 -5.82 10.19 -9.71
C PRO A 19 -6.77 9.66 -8.62
N GLN A 20 -6.23 9.41 -7.43
CA GLN A 20 -7.00 9.00 -6.24
C GLN A 20 -6.48 9.70 -5.00
N ILE A 21 -7.38 10.01 -4.08
CA ILE A 21 -7.06 10.69 -2.83
C ILE A 21 -7.75 10.02 -1.64
N ALA A 22 -7.07 10.01 -0.51
CA ALA A 22 -7.60 9.51 0.75
C ALA A 22 -7.69 10.64 1.78
N PHE A 23 -8.74 10.67 2.56
CA PHE A 23 -8.98 11.60 3.65
C PHE A 23 -9.01 10.85 4.98
N GLU A 24 -8.16 11.23 5.93
CA GLU A 24 -8.24 10.70 7.29
C GLU A 24 -9.35 11.39 8.06
N TYR A 25 -10.46 10.69 8.22
CA TYR A 25 -11.60 11.18 8.99
C TYR A 25 -11.33 11.06 10.49
N ARG A 26 -11.45 12.19 11.18
CA ARG A 26 -11.48 12.28 12.64
C ARG A 26 -12.79 12.97 13.02
N SER A 27 -13.49 12.44 14.01
CA SER A 27 -14.86 12.86 14.40
C SER A 27 -15.08 14.35 14.71
N LYS A 28 -14.01 15.15 14.75
CA LYS A 28 -14.07 16.61 14.94
C LYS A 28 -13.89 17.40 13.65
N ASP A 29 -13.73 16.75 12.52
CA ASP A 29 -13.50 17.41 11.24
C ASP A 29 -14.81 17.54 10.46
N ASP A 30 -15.33 18.76 10.35
CA ASP A 30 -16.54 19.09 9.56
C ASP A 30 -16.29 19.18 8.05
N THR A 31 -15.11 18.76 7.59
CA THR A 31 -14.64 19.02 6.23
C THR A 31 -14.74 17.83 5.29
N MET A 32 -15.28 16.67 5.72
CA MET A 32 -15.35 15.46 4.90
C MET A 32 -16.23 15.67 3.65
N GLU A 33 -17.42 16.26 3.81
CA GLU A 33 -18.35 16.52 2.72
C GLU A 33 -17.80 17.55 1.74
N GLU A 34 -17.12 18.58 2.25
CA GLU A 34 -16.44 19.57 1.42
C GLU A 34 -15.30 18.95 0.64
N PHE A 35 -14.54 18.05 1.28
CA PHE A 35 -13.47 17.30 0.62
C PHE A 35 -14.01 16.46 -0.54
N ILE A 36 -15.06 15.65 -0.31
CA ILE A 36 -15.66 14.82 -1.36
C ILE A 36 -16.25 15.70 -2.47
N LYS A 37 -16.91 16.80 -2.13
CA LYS A 37 -17.47 17.72 -3.11
C LYS A 37 -16.40 18.38 -3.97
N ARG A 38 -15.26 18.77 -3.38
CA ARG A 38 -14.13 19.36 -4.09
C ARG A 38 -13.50 18.36 -5.06
N HIS A 39 -13.39 17.11 -4.65
CA HIS A 39 -12.72 16.04 -5.39
C HIS A 39 -13.67 15.04 -6.04
N ASN A 40 -14.88 15.49 -6.40
CA ASN A 40 -15.93 14.64 -6.99
C ASN A 40 -15.58 14.03 -8.36
N HIS A 41 -14.52 14.55 -9.02
CA HIS A 41 -13.99 14.05 -10.28
C HIS A 41 -13.00 12.89 -10.07
N GLN A 42 -12.61 12.60 -8.82
CA GLN A 42 -11.69 11.54 -8.42
C GLN A 42 -12.42 10.51 -7.56
N HIS A 43 -11.88 9.30 -7.45
CA HIS A 43 -12.37 8.37 -6.44
C HIS A 43 -11.75 8.72 -5.09
N CYS A 44 -12.60 9.02 -4.10
CA CYS A 44 -12.18 9.41 -2.76
C CYS A 44 -12.17 8.21 -1.82
N TYR A 45 -11.16 8.13 -0.97
CA TYR A 45 -11.09 7.16 0.13
C TYR A 45 -11.22 7.88 1.46
N ILE A 46 -12.16 7.45 2.28
CA ILE A 46 -12.33 7.97 3.64
C ILE A 46 -11.73 6.97 4.60
N LYS A 47 -10.56 7.29 5.16
CA LYS A 47 -9.89 6.45 6.17
C LYS A 47 -10.47 6.76 7.54
N THR A 48 -10.94 5.74 8.23
CA THR A 48 -11.55 5.87 9.56
C THR A 48 -11.36 4.59 10.38
N THR A 49 -11.70 4.64 11.65
CA THR A 49 -11.63 3.47 12.52
C THR A 49 -13.00 2.84 12.72
N GLN A 50 -13.00 1.58 13.10
CA GLN A 50 -14.22 0.84 13.44
C GLN A 50 -15.02 1.54 14.56
N THR A 51 -14.33 2.10 15.56
CA THR A 51 -14.95 2.87 16.65
C THR A 51 -15.60 4.16 16.15
N GLU A 52 -14.95 4.88 15.25
CA GLU A 52 -15.50 6.13 14.71
C GLU A 52 -16.78 5.88 13.89
N ILE A 53 -16.81 4.85 13.06
CA ILE A 53 -17.99 4.53 12.24
C ILE A 53 -19.21 4.20 13.12
N ARG A 54 -19.01 3.56 14.27
CA ARG A 54 -20.10 3.15 15.17
C ARG A 54 -20.77 4.30 15.92
N LYS A 55 -20.21 5.50 15.92
CA LYS A 55 -20.85 6.66 16.58
C LYS A 55 -22.15 7.02 15.86
N PRO A 56 -23.28 7.21 16.57
CA PRO A 56 -24.57 7.49 15.94
C PRO A 56 -24.56 8.70 14.99
N SER A 57 -23.87 9.79 15.36
CA SER A 57 -23.71 10.96 14.51
C SER A 57 -22.97 10.67 13.20
N ASN A 58 -21.98 9.77 13.23
CA ASN A 58 -21.22 9.37 12.07
C ASN A 58 -22.02 8.42 11.18
N ILE A 59 -22.82 7.53 11.76
CA ILE A 59 -23.72 6.64 11.02
C ILE A 59 -24.64 7.44 10.11
N GLU A 60 -25.33 8.43 10.65
CA GLU A 60 -26.24 9.29 9.86
C GLU A 60 -25.49 10.09 8.79
N ARG A 61 -24.30 10.56 9.13
CA ARG A 61 -23.43 11.31 8.20
C ARG A 61 -22.96 10.44 7.03
N PHE A 62 -22.51 9.22 7.28
CA PHE A 62 -22.11 8.28 6.22
C PHE A 62 -23.30 7.83 5.35
N LYS A 63 -24.49 7.65 5.93
CA LYS A 63 -25.70 7.35 5.17
C LYS A 63 -26.04 8.49 4.21
N ALA A 64 -26.06 9.72 4.69
CA ALA A 64 -26.31 10.90 3.85
C ALA A 64 -25.26 11.03 2.73
N LEU A 65 -24.00 10.75 3.04
CA LEU A 65 -22.92 10.76 2.06
C LEU A 65 -23.10 9.68 0.99
N LYS A 66 -23.53 8.48 1.37
CA LYS A 66 -23.83 7.37 0.46
C LYS A 66 -24.94 7.73 -0.54
N GLU A 67 -25.96 8.45 -0.08
CA GLU A 67 -27.03 8.93 -0.94
C GLU A 67 -26.57 10.03 -1.89
N ALA A 68 -25.70 10.92 -1.41
CA ALA A 68 -25.23 12.07 -2.18
C ALA A 68 -24.15 11.70 -3.23
N SER A 69 -23.36 10.67 -3.01
CA SER A 69 -22.25 10.28 -3.89
C SER A 69 -21.95 8.79 -3.85
N LYS A 70 -21.57 8.25 -5.02
CA LYS A 70 -21.08 6.85 -5.16
C LYS A 70 -19.57 6.76 -5.40
N ASN A 71 -18.90 7.90 -5.50
CA ASN A 71 -17.51 7.95 -5.90
C ASN A 71 -16.55 7.98 -4.70
N TRP A 72 -16.82 7.13 -3.71
CA TRP A 72 -15.98 7.01 -2.53
C TRP A 72 -16.04 5.61 -1.92
N SER A 73 -15.01 5.26 -1.17
CA SER A 73 -14.88 4.01 -0.43
C SER A 73 -14.45 4.28 1.01
N LEU A 74 -14.90 3.45 1.95
CA LEU A 74 -14.37 3.44 3.31
C LEU A 74 -13.10 2.60 3.39
N VAL A 75 -12.06 3.15 4.00
CA VAL A 75 -10.87 2.42 4.44
C VAL A 75 -10.94 2.33 5.96
N ILE A 76 -11.06 1.12 6.48
CA ILE A 76 -11.41 0.88 7.87
C ILE A 76 -10.26 0.22 8.61
N THR A 77 -9.74 0.89 9.63
CA THR A 77 -8.87 0.24 10.60
C THR A 77 -9.71 -0.62 11.53
N VAL A 78 -9.53 -1.93 11.44
CA VAL A 78 -10.21 -2.90 12.31
C VAL A 78 -9.52 -2.94 13.66
N GLU A 79 -10.20 -2.46 14.69
CA GLU A 79 -9.67 -2.37 16.06
C GLU A 79 -10.03 -3.61 16.88
N ASP A 80 -11.18 -4.22 16.56
CA ASP A 80 -11.68 -5.43 17.24
C ASP A 80 -12.21 -6.42 16.21
N ALA A 81 -11.57 -7.57 16.10
CA ALA A 81 -12.00 -8.66 15.24
C ALA A 81 -13.20 -9.44 15.81
N THR A 82 -13.53 -9.25 17.09
CA THR A 82 -14.70 -9.86 17.72
C THR A 82 -15.96 -9.26 17.10
N ASN A 83 -16.89 -10.09 16.66
CA ASN A 83 -18.12 -9.65 15.97
C ASN A 83 -17.87 -8.88 14.66
N LEU A 84 -16.74 -9.13 13.98
CA LEU A 84 -16.41 -8.45 12.72
C LEU A 84 -17.51 -8.64 11.67
N ASP A 85 -18.15 -9.81 11.59
CA ASP A 85 -19.22 -10.07 10.62
C ASP A 85 -20.46 -9.20 10.87
N LEU A 86 -20.84 -8.99 12.12
CA LEU A 86 -21.93 -8.06 12.49
C LEU A 86 -21.57 -6.61 12.13
N PHE A 87 -20.30 -6.25 12.33
CA PHE A 87 -19.81 -4.94 11.93
C PHE A 87 -19.85 -4.75 10.41
N ILE A 88 -19.39 -5.74 9.65
CA ILE A 88 -19.42 -5.72 8.17
C ILE A 88 -20.86 -5.56 7.67
N GLU A 89 -21.79 -6.29 8.24
CA GLU A 89 -23.21 -6.16 7.88
C GLU A 89 -23.74 -4.74 8.10
N ALA A 90 -23.36 -4.13 9.24
CA ALA A 90 -23.74 -2.75 9.53
C ALA A 90 -23.12 -1.73 8.56
N ILE A 91 -21.86 -1.89 8.15
CA ILE A 91 -21.21 -0.95 7.22
C ILE A 91 -21.69 -1.07 5.78
N LYS A 92 -22.27 -2.20 5.36
CA LYS A 92 -22.91 -2.34 4.04
C LYS A 92 -24.05 -1.34 3.84
N ASP A 93 -24.71 -0.95 4.92
CA ASP A 93 -25.73 0.09 4.91
C ASP A 93 -25.17 1.51 4.84
N LEU A 94 -23.90 1.70 5.20
CA LEU A 94 -23.27 3.01 5.29
C LEU A 94 -22.47 3.40 4.06
N CYS A 95 -21.93 2.44 3.30
CA CYS A 95 -21.09 2.72 2.14
C CYS A 95 -21.35 1.74 0.98
N HIS A 96 -20.91 2.10 -0.22
CA HIS A 96 -21.01 1.24 -1.40
C HIS A 96 -19.86 0.22 -1.47
N THR A 97 -18.68 0.64 -1.02
CA THR A 97 -17.44 -0.13 -1.07
C THR A 97 -16.63 0.08 0.20
N TYR A 98 -15.91 -0.93 0.65
CA TYR A 98 -15.05 -0.85 1.81
C TYR A 98 -13.78 -1.68 1.65
N ILE A 99 -12.76 -1.27 2.39
CA ILE A 99 -11.42 -1.85 2.38
C ILE A 99 -10.97 -1.96 3.84
N PHE A 100 -10.33 -3.05 4.22
CA PHE A 100 -9.64 -3.10 5.51
C PHE A 100 -8.25 -2.49 5.38
N ASP A 101 -7.88 -1.61 6.33
CA ASP A 101 -6.56 -0.98 6.38
C ASP A 101 -5.45 -1.99 6.76
N THR A 102 -5.83 -3.15 7.30
CA THR A 102 -4.92 -4.24 7.63
C THR A 102 -4.52 -5.01 6.37
N PRO A 103 -3.23 -4.97 5.98
CA PRO A 103 -2.80 -5.68 4.79
C PRO A 103 -2.85 -7.20 4.95
N ALA A 104 -3.24 -7.89 3.88
CA ALA A 104 -3.08 -9.34 3.78
C ALA A 104 -1.60 -9.68 3.56
N ARG A 105 -1.01 -10.44 4.49
CA ARG A 105 0.41 -10.83 4.47
C ARG A 105 0.63 -12.27 4.04
N ASN A 106 -0.43 -13.08 4.05
CA ASN A 106 -0.42 -14.48 3.70
C ASN A 106 -1.73 -14.90 3.04
N TRP A 107 -1.77 -16.10 2.46
CA TRP A 107 -2.93 -16.60 1.73
C TRP A 107 -4.19 -16.74 2.59
N PHE A 108 -4.05 -17.04 3.88
CA PHE A 108 -5.20 -17.18 4.77
C PHE A 108 -5.87 -15.80 4.99
N GLU A 109 -5.08 -14.77 5.29
CA GLU A 109 -5.57 -13.39 5.46
C GLU A 109 -6.18 -12.85 4.15
N LEU A 110 -5.58 -13.16 3.00
CA LEU A 110 -6.13 -12.80 1.70
C LEU A 110 -7.51 -13.43 1.49
N GLN A 111 -7.62 -14.75 1.65
CA GLN A 111 -8.88 -15.48 1.48
C GLN A 111 -9.96 -15.00 2.46
N ASP A 112 -9.59 -14.72 3.72
CA ASP A 112 -10.53 -14.18 4.70
C ASP A 112 -11.11 -12.84 4.25
N GLN A 113 -10.26 -11.90 3.79
CA GLN A 113 -10.71 -10.60 3.30
C GLN A 113 -11.57 -10.73 2.02
N LEU A 114 -11.16 -11.56 1.07
CA LEU A 114 -11.93 -11.82 -0.15
C LEU A 114 -13.33 -12.38 0.15
N ASN A 115 -13.42 -13.35 1.06
CA ASN A 115 -14.68 -13.95 1.46
C ASN A 115 -15.60 -12.97 2.22
N ARG A 116 -15.05 -11.94 2.85
CA ARG A 116 -15.81 -10.86 3.50
C ARG A 116 -16.34 -9.82 2.51
N GLY A 117 -16.00 -9.92 1.22
CA GLY A 117 -16.53 -9.06 0.17
C GLY A 117 -15.99 -7.64 0.17
N VAL A 118 -14.72 -7.46 0.55
CA VAL A 118 -14.02 -6.17 0.38
C VAL A 118 -13.92 -5.78 -1.09
N SER A 119 -13.86 -4.50 -1.39
CA SER A 119 -13.71 -4.01 -2.77
C SER A 119 -12.26 -3.98 -3.25
N GLU A 120 -11.33 -3.80 -2.34
CA GLU A 120 -9.89 -3.84 -2.57
C GLU A 120 -9.21 -4.52 -1.39
N VAL A 121 -8.05 -5.13 -1.63
CA VAL A 121 -7.19 -5.70 -0.59
C VAL A 121 -5.82 -5.06 -0.59
N TYR A 122 -5.34 -4.69 0.58
CA TYR A 122 -3.93 -4.31 0.76
C TYR A 122 -3.08 -5.57 0.79
N ILE A 123 -2.03 -5.58 -0.02
CA ILE A 123 -1.08 -6.69 -0.11
C ILE A 123 0.25 -6.26 0.50
N ALA A 124 0.79 -7.08 1.39
CA ALA A 124 2.08 -6.87 2.02
C ALA A 124 2.80 -8.20 2.32
N GLY A 125 3.99 -8.10 2.85
CA GLY A 125 4.77 -9.24 3.30
C GLY A 125 5.03 -10.25 2.19
N TYR A 126 4.73 -11.52 2.47
CA TYR A 126 4.98 -12.60 1.50
C TYR A 126 4.20 -12.52 0.23
N LEU A 127 2.95 -12.07 0.30
CA LEU A 127 2.11 -11.93 -0.87
C LEU A 127 2.67 -10.92 -1.85
N GLY A 128 3.43 -9.94 -1.37
CA GLY A 128 4.15 -8.98 -2.21
C GLY A 128 5.20 -9.58 -3.15
N PHE A 129 5.53 -10.86 -2.99
CA PHE A 129 6.40 -11.62 -3.91
C PHE A 129 5.65 -12.58 -4.83
N CYS A 130 4.30 -12.61 -4.76
CA CYS A 130 3.44 -13.54 -5.48
C CYS A 130 2.38 -12.81 -6.30
N TRP A 131 2.71 -11.67 -6.85
CA TRP A 131 1.76 -10.80 -7.52
C TRP A 131 0.91 -11.47 -8.60
N PRO A 132 1.47 -12.31 -9.50
CA PRO A 132 0.66 -12.97 -10.52
C PRO A 132 -0.43 -13.88 -9.93
N GLU A 133 -0.10 -14.60 -8.85
CA GLU A 133 -1.02 -15.50 -8.15
C GLU A 133 -2.05 -14.71 -7.33
N VAL A 134 -1.61 -13.65 -6.66
CA VAL A 134 -2.48 -12.75 -5.88
C VAL A 134 -3.51 -12.09 -6.79
N GLN A 135 -3.07 -11.51 -7.91
CA GLN A 135 -3.98 -10.88 -8.87
C GLN A 135 -5.00 -11.88 -9.40
N LYS A 136 -4.53 -13.06 -9.85
CA LYS A 136 -5.42 -14.12 -10.34
C LYS A 136 -6.46 -14.54 -9.30
N GLU A 137 -6.09 -14.53 -8.02
CA GLU A 137 -7.03 -14.86 -6.95
C GLU A 137 -8.02 -13.71 -6.73
N CYS A 138 -7.57 -12.47 -6.66
CA CYS A 138 -8.44 -11.30 -6.53
C CYS A 138 -9.42 -11.16 -7.71
N GLU A 139 -8.98 -11.42 -8.94
CA GLU A 139 -9.83 -11.38 -10.13
C GLU A 139 -11.04 -12.32 -10.05
N LYS A 140 -10.89 -13.51 -9.42
CA LYS A 140 -12.02 -14.45 -9.23
C LYS A 140 -13.16 -13.85 -8.39
N PHE A 141 -12.83 -12.94 -7.50
CA PHE A 141 -13.77 -12.26 -6.62
C PHE A 141 -14.16 -10.86 -7.13
N GLY A 142 -13.59 -10.39 -8.24
CA GLY A 142 -13.79 -9.04 -8.74
C GLY A 142 -13.19 -7.96 -7.80
N VAL A 143 -12.18 -8.31 -7.00
CA VAL A 143 -11.54 -7.46 -6.00
C VAL A 143 -10.26 -6.87 -6.56
N LYS A 144 -10.04 -5.58 -6.34
CA LYS A 144 -8.82 -4.87 -6.75
C LYS A 144 -7.68 -5.08 -5.75
N THR A 145 -6.47 -4.95 -6.25
CA THR A 145 -5.24 -5.03 -5.43
C THR A 145 -4.70 -3.64 -5.10
N ARG A 146 -4.27 -3.46 -3.86
CA ARG A 146 -3.63 -2.24 -3.37
C ARG A 146 -2.34 -2.57 -2.64
N ALA A 147 -1.30 -1.75 -2.81
CA ALA A 147 -0.03 -1.91 -2.09
C ALA A 147 0.49 -0.59 -1.56
N ILE A 148 1.03 -0.61 -0.34
CA ILE A 148 1.90 0.44 0.17
C ILE A 148 3.30 0.13 -0.33
N VAL A 149 3.82 0.94 -1.24
CA VAL A 149 5.06 0.61 -1.97
C VAL A 149 6.33 1.14 -1.32
N ASN A 150 6.20 2.16 -0.49
CA ASN A 150 7.31 2.86 0.16
C ASN A 150 7.49 2.50 1.65
N TYR A 151 7.02 1.35 2.07
CA TYR A 151 7.23 0.82 3.40
C TYR A 151 7.84 -0.59 3.31
N ALA A 152 9.05 -0.76 3.82
CA ALA A 152 9.74 -2.04 3.79
C ALA A 152 9.13 -2.98 4.83
N ASP A 153 8.22 -3.85 4.40
CA ASP A 153 7.58 -4.84 5.25
C ASP A 153 8.44 -6.10 5.32
N GLY A 154 8.96 -6.37 6.50
CA GLY A 154 9.81 -7.52 6.78
C GLY A 154 9.00 -8.73 7.19
N ALA A 155 8.35 -9.41 6.24
CA ALA A 155 7.80 -10.73 6.54
C ALA A 155 8.93 -11.76 6.73
N PRO A 156 8.72 -12.79 7.47
CA PRO A 156 8.28 -13.01 8.85
C PRO A 156 9.40 -12.83 9.87
N TYR A 157 10.53 -12.26 9.47
CA TYR A 157 11.72 -12.14 10.30
C TYR A 157 11.97 -10.66 10.61
N LYS A 158 11.88 -10.27 11.88
CA LYS A 158 12.15 -8.89 12.32
C LYS A 158 13.49 -8.32 11.83
N ASN A 159 14.48 -9.20 11.58
CA ASN A 159 15.82 -8.85 11.12
C ASN A 159 16.09 -9.33 9.69
N ALA A 160 15.07 -9.47 8.85
CA ALA A 160 15.29 -9.86 7.46
C ALA A 160 16.18 -8.83 6.75
N PRO A 161 17.18 -9.25 5.97
CA PRO A 161 17.94 -8.35 5.11
C PRO A 161 17.00 -7.56 4.19
N ALA A 162 17.41 -6.37 3.80
CA ALA A 162 16.59 -5.46 2.98
C ALA A 162 15.97 -6.14 1.75
N ILE A 163 16.73 -7.03 1.13
CA ILE A 163 16.29 -7.78 -0.05
C ILE A 163 15.11 -8.72 0.21
N LYS A 164 14.92 -9.16 1.46
CA LYS A 164 13.79 -10.01 1.87
C LYS A 164 12.59 -9.20 2.35
N LYS A 165 12.73 -7.88 2.46
CA LYS A 165 11.61 -7.00 2.77
C LYS A 165 10.86 -6.67 1.48
N PHE A 166 9.53 -6.65 1.58
CA PHE A 166 8.71 -6.19 0.48
C PHE A 166 8.69 -4.66 0.47
N PHE A 167 9.11 -4.08 -0.62
CA PHE A 167 8.92 -2.69 -1.04
C PHE A 167 9.13 -2.65 -2.55
N ILE A 168 8.65 -1.61 -3.20
CA ILE A 168 8.82 -1.42 -4.65
C ILE A 168 9.58 -0.11 -4.83
N ARG A 169 10.67 -0.13 -5.60
CA ARG A 169 11.39 1.10 -5.96
C ARG A 169 10.67 1.83 -7.11
N PRO A 170 10.83 3.15 -7.25
CA PRO A 170 10.32 3.87 -8.41
C PRO A 170 10.71 3.23 -9.75
N GLU A 171 11.96 2.83 -9.91
CA GLU A 171 12.50 2.20 -11.13
C GLU A 171 11.87 0.84 -11.44
N ASP A 172 11.38 0.15 -10.42
CA ASP A 172 10.81 -1.19 -10.54
C ASP A 172 9.29 -1.17 -10.77
N ILE A 173 8.63 -0.04 -10.59
CA ILE A 173 7.15 0.05 -10.65
C ILE A 173 6.58 -0.50 -11.95
N LYS A 174 7.29 -0.34 -13.06
CA LYS A 174 6.91 -0.85 -14.38
C LYS A 174 6.67 -2.37 -14.41
N HIS A 175 7.32 -3.13 -13.52
CA HIS A 175 7.17 -4.58 -13.43
C HIS A 175 5.92 -5.00 -12.66
N TYR A 176 5.28 -4.06 -11.97
CA TYR A 176 4.12 -4.30 -11.11
C TYR A 176 2.81 -3.71 -11.66
N VAL A 177 2.88 -2.87 -12.71
CA VAL A 177 1.70 -2.17 -13.24
C VAL A 177 0.58 -3.09 -13.72
N SER A 178 0.90 -4.33 -14.09
CA SER A 178 -0.08 -5.34 -14.51
C SER A 178 -0.69 -6.14 -13.35
N TYR A 179 -0.19 -5.98 -12.14
CA TYR A 179 -0.60 -6.77 -10.98
C TYR A 179 -1.21 -5.93 -9.86
N ILE A 180 -0.89 -4.64 -9.80
CA ILE A 180 -1.35 -3.73 -8.75
C ILE A 180 -2.27 -2.69 -9.35
N ASP A 181 -3.52 -2.65 -8.89
CA ASP A 181 -4.47 -1.65 -9.33
C ASP A 181 -4.17 -0.28 -8.73
N THR A 182 -3.86 -0.24 -7.44
CA THR A 182 -3.60 1.00 -6.71
C THR A 182 -2.33 0.90 -5.87
N ILE A 183 -1.45 1.89 -6.00
CA ILE A 183 -0.34 2.09 -5.06
C ILE A 183 -0.65 3.25 -4.12
N GLU A 184 -0.19 3.13 -2.88
CA GLU A 184 -0.33 4.15 -1.85
C GLU A 184 1.01 4.38 -1.16
N PHE A 185 1.23 5.61 -0.66
CA PHE A 185 2.42 5.96 0.10
C PHE A 185 2.09 6.08 1.59
N PHE A 186 2.98 5.56 2.41
CA PHE A 186 2.95 5.74 3.85
C PHE A 186 3.83 6.94 4.25
N GLY A 187 3.41 7.68 5.29
CA GLY A 187 4.17 8.80 5.83
C GLY A 187 3.41 10.14 5.80
N PRO A 188 3.99 11.22 6.35
CA PRO A 188 3.38 12.55 6.37
C PRO A 188 3.25 13.14 4.95
N GLY A 189 2.31 14.07 4.75
CA GLY A 189 1.93 14.60 3.44
C GLY A 189 3.11 15.07 2.58
N ARG A 190 4.05 15.86 3.15
CA ARG A 190 5.24 16.32 2.41
C ARG A 190 6.13 15.17 1.93
N TYR A 191 6.23 14.11 2.71
CA TYR A 191 6.96 12.92 2.34
C TYR A 191 6.26 12.15 1.19
N GLN A 192 4.94 12.06 1.25
CA GLN A 192 4.16 11.44 0.17
C GLN A 192 4.28 12.19 -1.15
N GLU A 193 4.42 13.52 -1.13
CA GLU A 193 4.68 14.32 -2.34
C GLU A 193 6.01 13.93 -2.99
N VAL A 194 7.08 13.79 -2.20
CA VAL A 194 8.39 13.36 -2.70
C VAL A 194 8.29 11.97 -3.33
N CYS A 195 7.62 11.03 -2.63
CA CYS A 195 7.36 9.70 -3.16
C CYS A 195 6.55 9.76 -4.46
N TYR A 196 5.46 10.52 -4.48
CA TYR A 196 4.63 10.67 -5.69
C TYR A 196 5.46 11.09 -6.89
N LYS A 197 6.26 12.14 -6.78
CA LYS A 197 7.12 12.64 -7.85
C LYS A 197 8.11 11.58 -8.32
N ALA A 198 8.75 10.84 -7.40
CA ALA A 198 9.68 9.77 -7.73
C ALA A 198 9.00 8.61 -8.48
N TYR A 199 7.84 8.17 -8.00
CA TYR A 199 7.14 7.04 -8.61
C TYR A 199 6.46 7.38 -9.94
N VAL A 200 5.97 8.60 -10.11
CA VAL A 200 5.46 9.06 -11.41
C VAL A 200 6.60 9.14 -12.43
N LYS A 201 7.76 9.62 -12.02
CA LYS A 201 8.95 9.71 -12.87
C LYS A 201 9.55 8.31 -13.14
N GLY A 202 9.35 7.35 -12.24
CA GLY A 202 9.92 6.01 -12.33
C GLY A 202 11.42 5.97 -12.02
N GLU A 203 11.93 6.94 -11.25
CA GLU A 203 13.34 7.00 -10.83
C GLU A 203 13.52 7.79 -9.53
N TRP A 204 14.57 7.46 -8.79
CA TRP A 204 15.00 8.17 -7.61
C TRP A 204 16.52 8.41 -7.63
N PHE A 205 16.92 9.66 -7.41
CA PHE A 205 18.34 10.06 -7.33
C PHE A 205 18.73 10.27 -5.88
N GLY A 206 19.27 9.25 -5.25
CA GLY A 206 19.68 9.30 -3.85
C GLY A 206 19.57 7.95 -3.16
N ASP A 207 19.68 8.00 -1.84
CA ASP A 207 19.50 6.82 -1.01
C ASP A 207 18.03 6.40 -1.01
N ILE A 208 17.77 5.13 -1.32
CA ILE A 208 16.40 4.60 -1.33
C ILE A 208 15.72 4.69 0.04
N SER A 209 16.47 4.69 1.15
CA SER A 209 15.93 4.86 2.50
C SER A 209 15.29 6.24 2.73
N GLU A 210 15.59 7.22 1.88
CA GLU A 210 14.96 8.54 1.91
C GLU A 210 13.50 8.52 1.45
N ILE A 211 13.11 7.53 0.65
CA ILE A 211 11.75 7.36 0.12
C ILE A 211 11.08 6.05 0.52
N VAL A 212 11.80 5.09 1.10
CA VAL A 212 11.27 3.82 1.60
C VAL A 212 11.47 3.75 3.11
N LEU A 213 10.38 3.84 3.85
CA LEU A 213 10.37 3.75 5.30
C LEU A 213 10.70 2.34 5.79
N ASN A 214 11.21 2.24 7.01
CA ASN A 214 11.59 0.97 7.65
C ASN A 214 12.69 0.19 6.89
N LEU A 215 13.44 0.87 6.05
CA LEU A 215 14.61 0.33 5.37
C LEU A 215 15.86 0.84 6.09
N ASN A 216 16.58 -0.05 6.78
CA ASN A 216 17.75 0.30 7.61
C ASN A 216 19.08 0.26 6.82
N HIS A 217 19.00 0.41 5.50
CA HIS A 217 20.16 0.31 4.62
C HIS A 217 20.20 1.52 3.70
N GLU A 218 21.34 2.18 3.67
CA GLU A 218 21.66 3.20 2.67
C GLU A 218 22.02 2.49 1.35
N LEU A 219 21.20 2.68 0.33
CA LEU A 219 21.39 2.05 -0.98
C LEU A 219 21.05 3.05 -2.08
N ASP A 220 22.01 3.32 -2.98
CA ASP A 220 21.70 4.11 -4.18
C ASP A 220 20.75 3.31 -5.09
N SER A 221 19.53 3.82 -5.25
CA SER A 221 18.46 3.18 -6.00
C SER A 221 18.88 2.78 -7.42
N ARG A 222 19.72 3.58 -8.07
CA ARG A 222 20.17 3.37 -9.45
C ARG A 222 21.18 2.25 -9.60
N ARG A 223 21.90 1.90 -8.52
CA ARG A 223 22.93 0.84 -8.54
C ARG A 223 22.35 -0.56 -8.44
N VAL A 224 21.09 -0.68 -8.00
CA VAL A 224 20.42 -1.96 -7.95
C VAL A 224 20.04 -2.41 -9.36
N ALA A 225 20.46 -3.60 -9.76
CA ALA A 225 20.22 -4.10 -11.11
C ALA A 225 18.72 -4.05 -11.49
N SER A 226 18.44 -3.70 -12.74
CA SER A 226 17.08 -3.63 -13.28
C SER A 226 16.30 -4.94 -13.16
N LEU A 227 16.99 -6.07 -13.17
CA LEU A 227 16.41 -7.41 -12.96
C LEU A 227 15.83 -7.62 -11.56
N PHE A 228 16.22 -6.83 -10.57
CA PHE A 228 15.77 -6.98 -9.20
C PHE A 228 14.24 -6.88 -9.09
N GLY A 229 13.65 -5.82 -9.63
CA GLY A 229 12.21 -5.63 -9.62
C GLY A 229 11.47 -6.68 -10.44
N GLU A 230 11.96 -7.01 -11.63
CA GLU A 230 11.37 -8.03 -12.49
C GLU A 230 11.34 -9.40 -11.83
N VAL A 231 12.46 -9.82 -11.25
CA VAL A 231 12.57 -11.09 -10.54
C VAL A 231 11.64 -11.13 -9.32
N ARG A 232 11.58 -10.05 -8.55
CA ARG A 232 10.72 -9.97 -7.37
C ARG A 232 9.24 -9.99 -7.74
N ALA A 233 8.83 -9.27 -8.76
CA ALA A 233 7.43 -9.25 -9.22
C ALA A 233 6.93 -10.64 -9.64
N LYS A 234 7.82 -11.51 -10.13
CA LYS A 234 7.49 -12.85 -10.66
C LYS A 234 7.98 -14.00 -9.78
N CYS A 235 8.41 -13.73 -8.55
CA CYS A 235 9.07 -14.72 -7.70
C CYS A 235 8.20 -15.95 -7.39
N GLY A 236 6.88 -15.78 -7.22
CA GLY A 236 5.92 -16.87 -6.97
C GLY A 236 6.19 -17.66 -5.69
N MET A 237 6.99 -17.14 -4.76
CA MET A 237 7.32 -17.70 -3.43
C MET A 237 7.72 -19.18 -3.42
N ARG A 238 8.48 -19.63 -4.40
CA ARG A 238 8.98 -21.02 -4.44
C ARG A 238 9.80 -21.40 -3.19
N CYS A 239 10.34 -20.41 -2.48
CA CYS A 239 11.05 -20.61 -1.21
C CYS A 239 10.18 -21.21 -0.10
N LEU A 240 8.88 -20.96 -0.05
CA LEU A 240 7.97 -21.58 0.93
C LEU A 240 7.71 -23.07 0.65
N ARG A 241 8.10 -23.56 -0.50
CA ARG A 241 7.99 -24.98 -0.87
C ARG A 241 9.21 -25.79 -0.47
N GLY A 242 10.09 -25.26 0.39
CA GLY A 242 11.26 -25.97 0.93
C GLY A 242 12.46 -26.07 -0.02
N SER A 243 12.41 -25.48 -1.19
CA SER A 243 13.57 -25.41 -2.08
C SER A 243 14.37 -24.11 -1.82
N ARG A 244 15.70 -24.21 -1.61
CA ARG A 244 16.58 -23.06 -1.66
C ARG A 244 16.47 -22.42 -3.05
N CYS A 245 15.81 -21.28 -3.14
CA CYS A 245 15.67 -20.60 -4.40
C CYS A 245 16.99 -19.94 -4.77
N SER A 246 17.61 -20.38 -5.86
CA SER A 246 18.84 -19.79 -6.40
C SER A 246 18.72 -18.29 -6.68
N ILE A 247 17.50 -17.81 -7.00
CA ILE A 247 17.19 -16.41 -7.29
C ILE A 247 17.41 -15.54 -6.05
N CYS A 248 16.82 -15.90 -4.90
CA CYS A 248 17.01 -15.13 -3.66
C CYS A 248 18.47 -15.19 -3.19
N HIS A 249 19.12 -16.33 -3.35
CA HIS A 249 20.54 -16.47 -2.99
C HIS A 249 21.43 -15.58 -3.87
N SER A 250 21.18 -15.55 -5.17
CA SER A 250 21.91 -14.65 -6.09
C SER A 250 21.64 -13.17 -5.78
N LEU A 251 20.38 -12.82 -5.44
CA LEU A 251 20.04 -11.46 -5.06
C LEU A 251 20.64 -11.07 -3.71
N GLU A 252 20.73 -12.00 -2.74
CA GLU A 252 21.42 -11.78 -1.45
C GLU A 252 22.91 -11.53 -1.66
N GLN A 253 23.57 -12.36 -2.46
CA GLN A 253 24.99 -12.17 -2.78
C GLN A 253 25.22 -10.83 -3.48
N PHE A 254 24.31 -10.43 -4.35
CA PHE A 254 24.38 -9.16 -5.06
C PHE A 254 24.17 -7.97 -4.12
N ALA A 255 23.20 -8.05 -3.20
CA ALA A 255 22.98 -7.03 -2.17
C ALA A 255 24.19 -6.91 -1.22
N ASP A 256 24.73 -8.02 -0.75
CA ASP A 256 25.94 -8.04 0.09
C ASP A 256 27.14 -7.39 -0.62
N VAL A 257 27.28 -7.58 -1.92
CA VAL A 257 28.33 -6.94 -2.72
C VAL A 257 28.10 -5.43 -2.82
N LEU A 258 26.85 -4.99 -3.03
CA LEU A 258 26.51 -3.56 -3.09
C LEU A 258 26.74 -2.87 -1.75
N GLU A 259 26.28 -3.46 -0.64
CA GLU A 259 26.51 -2.93 0.70
C GLU A 259 28.01 -2.80 1.01
N LYS A 260 28.82 -3.79 0.67
CA LYS A 260 30.29 -3.75 0.82
C LYS A 260 30.94 -2.69 -0.08
N THR A 261 30.45 -2.52 -1.29
CA THR A 261 30.98 -1.55 -2.24
C THR A 261 30.64 -0.11 -1.81
N ASP A 262 29.44 0.12 -1.27
CA ASP A 262 29.05 1.44 -0.75
C ASP A 262 29.83 1.82 0.52
N THR A 263 30.20 0.87 1.35
CA THR A 263 31.08 1.11 2.51
C THR A 263 32.50 1.53 2.08
N ILE A 264 32.96 1.06 0.92
CA ILE A 264 34.29 1.39 0.36
C ILE A 264 34.29 2.78 -0.34
N LEU A 265 33.13 3.25 -0.81
CA LEU A 265 33.02 4.47 -1.60
C LEU A 265 32.58 5.71 -0.80
N LYS A 266 32.33 5.60 0.51
CA LYS A 266 32.13 6.78 1.37
C LYS A 266 33.47 7.47 1.57
N PRO A 267 33.68 8.72 1.10
CA PRO A 267 34.87 9.47 1.51
C PRO A 267 34.78 9.64 3.03
N GLU A 268 35.87 9.34 3.70
CA GLU A 268 36.04 9.67 5.11
C GLU A 268 35.70 11.16 5.30
N LYS A 269 34.75 11.45 6.22
CA LYS A 269 34.39 12.80 6.57
C LYS A 269 35.42 13.42 7.48
#